data_75961b4e9ce61da34418529bcba45d17
#
_entry.id   75961b4e9ce61da34418529bcba45d17
#
_cell.length_a   1.000
_cell.length_b   1.000
_cell.length_c   1.000
_cell.angle_alpha   90.00
_cell.angle_beta   90.00
_cell.angle_gamma   90.00
#
_symmetry.space_group_name_H-M   'P 1'
#
loop_
_entity.id
_entity.type
_entity.pdbx_description
1 polymer ?
#
loop_
_entity_poly.entity_id
_entity_poly.type
_entity_poly.pdbx_seq_one_letter_code
_entity_poly.pdbx_strand_id
1 'polypeptide(L)'
;MVKFFMTDENVRIRSIDEFEVGCWVELINPTDEEVDQVKELTGMQEDWLKAALDEEESARMDAEDGVTMYIVDSPMLVDTEDGSMYTTIPVALLYNEKCIVSVSLYSNPVLQGFMLNRKRISTKKPTEFILNFMLETVKRFS
;
A
#
# COMPACT_ATOMS: atom_id res chain seq x y z
N MET A 1 5.70 -2.80 10.73
CA MET A 1 6.58 -1.70 10.30
C MET A 1 5.75 -0.62 9.64
N VAL A 2 5.94 0.61 10.06
CA VAL A 2 5.25 1.79 9.50
C VAL A 2 6.29 2.72 8.90
N LYS A 3 6.05 3.16 7.66
CA LYS A 3 6.87 4.18 6.99
C LYS A 3 5.98 5.24 6.37
N PHE A 4 6.50 6.46 6.30
CA PHE A 4 5.81 7.60 5.70
C PHE A 4 6.61 8.14 4.53
N PHE A 5 5.92 8.44 3.44
CA PHE A 5 6.52 8.99 2.23
C PHE A 5 5.72 10.19 1.75
N MET A 6 6.40 11.16 1.18
CA MET A 6 5.78 12.35 0.64
C MET A 6 6.44 12.72 -0.69
N THR A 7 5.63 13.07 -1.66
CA THR A 7 6.13 13.59 -2.92
C THR A 7 6.54 15.05 -2.74
N ASP A 8 7.75 15.39 -3.17
CA ASP A 8 8.25 16.75 -3.12
C ASP A 8 7.80 17.57 -4.36
N GLU A 9 8.24 18.82 -4.44
CA GLU A 9 7.87 19.74 -5.52
C GLU A 9 8.33 19.28 -6.91
N ASN A 10 9.34 18.40 -6.96
CA ASN A 10 9.85 17.81 -8.20
C ASN A 10 9.19 16.48 -8.55
N VAL A 11 8.10 16.14 -7.86
CA VAL A 11 7.36 14.87 -7.99
C VAL A 11 8.27 13.67 -7.75
N ARG A 12 9.10 13.78 -6.72
CA ARG A 12 9.92 12.65 -6.24
C ARG A 12 9.45 12.24 -4.86
N ILE A 13 9.28 10.95 -4.66
CA ILE A 13 8.88 10.39 -3.37
C ILE A 13 10.08 10.37 -2.44
N ARG A 14 9.89 10.90 -1.23
CA ARG A 14 10.91 10.92 -0.19
C ARG A 14 10.34 10.38 1.11
N SER A 15 11.17 9.69 1.88
CA SER A 15 10.83 9.26 3.22
C SER A 15 10.74 10.47 4.14
N ILE A 16 9.70 10.50 4.98
CA ILE A 16 9.53 11.52 6.01
C ILE A 16 9.35 10.86 7.37
N ASP A 17 9.63 11.60 8.45
CA ASP A 17 9.64 11.03 9.80
C ASP A 17 8.26 10.97 10.46
N GLU A 18 7.34 11.83 10.03
CA GLU A 18 6.03 11.96 10.65
C GLU A 18 4.93 12.03 9.60
N PHE A 19 3.71 11.71 10.01
CA PHE A 19 2.54 11.84 9.16
C PHE A 19 2.32 13.29 8.74
N GLU A 20 2.03 13.49 7.46
CA GLU A 20 1.59 14.77 6.90
C GLU A 20 0.43 14.52 5.95
N VAL A 21 -0.49 15.48 5.85
CA VAL A 21 -1.58 15.40 4.88
C VAL A 21 -1.00 15.37 3.46
N GLY A 22 -1.45 14.41 2.66
CA GLY A 22 -0.92 14.18 1.32
C GLY A 22 0.16 13.11 1.25
N CYS A 23 0.50 12.49 2.37
CA CYS A 23 1.54 11.46 2.41
C CYS A 23 0.99 10.07 2.03
N TRP A 24 1.91 9.16 1.82
CA TRP A 24 1.66 7.73 1.69
C TRP A 24 2.19 7.04 2.94
N VAL A 25 1.32 6.30 3.63
CA VAL A 25 1.65 5.51 4.81
C VAL A 25 1.78 4.05 4.38
N GLU A 26 2.95 3.47 4.55
CA GLU A 26 3.18 2.06 4.22
C GLU A 26 3.20 1.22 5.48
N LEU A 27 2.30 0.23 5.55
CA LEU A 27 2.23 -0.75 6.62
C LEU A 27 2.67 -2.11 6.08
N ILE A 28 3.72 -2.69 6.65
CA ILE A 28 4.18 -4.03 6.31
C ILE A 28 4.16 -4.85 7.59
N ASN A 29 3.37 -5.92 7.61
CA ASN A 29 3.19 -6.79 8.77
C ASN A 29 3.09 -5.98 10.07
N PRO A 30 2.14 -5.03 10.16
CA PRO A 30 2.08 -4.10 11.28
C PRO A 30 1.69 -4.80 12.59
N THR A 31 2.21 -4.28 13.69
CA THR A 31 1.74 -4.66 15.03
C THR A 31 0.40 -4.00 15.31
N ASP A 32 -0.30 -4.47 16.34
CA ASP A 32 -1.57 -3.87 16.75
C ASP A 32 -1.39 -2.40 17.15
N GLU A 33 -0.29 -2.08 17.81
CA GLU A 33 0.04 -0.69 18.20
C GLU A 33 0.26 0.19 16.97
N GLU A 34 0.91 -0.35 15.95
CA GLU A 34 1.13 0.38 14.69
C GLU A 34 -0.19 0.62 13.95
N VAL A 35 -1.09 -0.35 13.93
CA VAL A 35 -2.41 -0.19 13.34
C VAL A 35 -3.20 0.88 14.11
N ASP A 36 -3.16 0.86 15.45
CA ASP A 36 -3.83 1.87 16.27
C ASP A 36 -3.29 3.28 15.99
N GLN A 37 -1.97 3.42 15.84
CA GLN A 37 -1.34 4.68 15.48
C GLN A 37 -1.86 5.21 14.15
N VAL A 38 -1.89 4.38 13.13
CA VAL A 38 -2.34 4.77 11.80
C VAL A 38 -3.84 5.08 11.81
N LYS A 39 -4.64 4.33 12.55
CA LYS A 39 -6.06 4.61 12.74
C LYS A 39 -6.27 6.02 13.29
N GLU A 40 -5.53 6.40 14.33
CA GLU A 40 -5.63 7.75 14.93
C GLU A 40 -5.20 8.84 13.94
N LEU A 41 -4.14 8.61 13.18
CA LEU A 41 -3.61 9.60 12.24
C LEU A 41 -4.52 9.79 11.03
N THR A 42 -5.14 8.72 10.52
CA THR A 42 -5.85 8.74 9.24
C THR A 42 -7.36 8.80 9.38
N GLY A 43 -7.90 8.33 10.50
CA GLY A 43 -9.35 8.18 10.68
C GLY A 43 -9.91 6.92 10.00
N MET A 44 -9.07 6.05 9.48
CA MET A 44 -9.50 4.81 8.84
C MET A 44 -9.79 3.72 9.87
N GLN A 45 -10.78 2.86 9.59
CA GLN A 45 -11.21 1.82 10.53
C GLN A 45 -10.17 0.70 10.64
N GLU A 46 -10.07 0.13 11.83
CA GLU A 46 -9.11 -0.94 12.12
C GLU A 46 -9.28 -2.17 11.23
N ASP A 47 -10.51 -2.63 11.04
CA ASP A 47 -10.80 -3.81 10.21
C ASP A 47 -10.41 -3.58 8.76
N TRP A 48 -10.53 -2.37 8.24
CA TRP A 48 -10.08 -2.02 6.89
C TRP A 48 -8.56 -2.00 6.81
N LEU A 49 -7.89 -1.46 7.83
CA LEU A 49 -6.42 -1.44 7.88
C LEU A 49 -5.82 -2.85 8.02
N LYS A 50 -6.59 -3.81 8.52
CA LYS A 50 -6.15 -5.19 8.70
C LYS A 50 -6.62 -6.14 7.60
N ALA A 51 -7.45 -5.69 6.68
CA ALA A 51 -8.08 -6.57 5.70
C ALA A 51 -7.08 -7.42 4.89
N ALA A 52 -6.00 -6.80 4.40
CA ALA A 52 -5.00 -7.52 3.60
C ALA A 52 -4.01 -8.34 4.44
N LEU A 53 -4.15 -8.36 5.76
CA LEU A 53 -3.34 -9.21 6.63
C LEU A 53 -3.87 -10.64 6.68
N ASP A 54 -5.06 -10.88 6.14
CA ASP A 54 -5.60 -12.20 5.89
C ASP A 54 -5.19 -12.63 4.47
N GLU A 55 -4.34 -13.64 4.36
CA GLU A 55 -3.82 -14.12 3.07
C GLU A 55 -4.92 -14.67 2.15
N GLU A 56 -6.09 -15.00 2.70
CA GLU A 56 -7.23 -15.51 1.95
C GLU A 56 -8.20 -14.41 1.51
N GLU A 57 -7.89 -13.14 1.83
CA GLU A 57 -8.75 -12.03 1.45
C GLU A 57 -8.85 -11.91 -0.07
N SER A 58 -10.08 -11.72 -0.56
CA SER A 58 -10.35 -11.64 -2.00
C SER A 58 -10.14 -10.22 -2.53
N ALA A 59 -9.66 -10.14 -3.78
CA ALA A 59 -9.58 -8.87 -4.49
C ALA A 59 -10.97 -8.23 -4.57
N ARG A 60 -11.08 -6.96 -4.17
CA ARG A 60 -12.36 -6.24 -4.16
C ARG A 60 -12.13 -4.73 -3.98
N MET A 61 -13.21 -3.98 -4.14
CA MET A 61 -13.23 -2.55 -3.84
C MET A 61 -14.39 -2.26 -2.90
N ASP A 62 -14.13 -1.45 -1.89
CA ASP A 62 -15.13 -0.94 -0.95
C ASP A 62 -14.96 0.56 -0.78
N ALA A 63 -16.08 1.24 -0.49
CA ALA A 63 -16.05 2.67 -0.18
C ALA A 63 -17.08 2.95 0.93
N GLU A 64 -16.65 3.59 2.00
CA GLU A 64 -17.50 3.93 3.14
C GLU A 64 -16.87 5.08 3.93
N ASP A 65 -17.71 6.02 4.38
CA ASP A 65 -17.31 7.12 5.26
C ASP A 65 -16.10 7.92 4.75
N GLY A 66 -16.06 8.17 3.45
CA GLY A 66 -14.98 8.95 2.83
C GLY A 66 -13.70 8.19 2.60
N VAL A 67 -13.66 6.90 2.91
CA VAL A 67 -12.50 6.03 2.66
C VAL A 67 -12.81 5.08 1.51
N THR A 68 -11.89 4.97 0.57
CA THR A 68 -11.96 3.98 -0.51
C THR A 68 -10.84 2.98 -0.31
N MET A 69 -11.15 1.69 -0.46
CA MET A 69 -10.19 0.61 -0.33
C MET A 69 -10.23 -0.28 -1.56
N TYR A 70 -9.04 -0.60 -2.09
CA TYR A 70 -8.86 -1.62 -3.10
C TYR A 70 -8.00 -2.72 -2.52
N ILE A 71 -8.44 -3.97 -2.62
CA ILE A 71 -7.61 -5.13 -2.32
C ILE A 71 -7.24 -5.76 -3.65
N VAL A 72 -5.94 -5.87 -3.91
CA VAL A 72 -5.39 -6.32 -5.18
C VAL A 72 -4.47 -7.52 -4.90
N ASP A 73 -4.64 -8.58 -5.67
CA ASP A 73 -3.71 -9.71 -5.62
C ASP A 73 -2.44 -9.33 -6.37
N SER A 74 -1.31 -9.39 -5.67
CA SER A 74 -0.01 -9.03 -6.22
C SER A 74 0.89 -10.26 -6.29
N PRO A 75 1.56 -10.52 -7.42
CA PRO A 75 2.47 -11.65 -7.51
C PRO A 75 3.72 -11.42 -6.68
N MET A 76 4.14 -12.45 -6.00
CA MET A 76 5.32 -12.42 -5.14
C MET A 76 6.15 -13.68 -5.38
N LEU A 77 7.47 -13.50 -5.48
CA LEU A 77 8.39 -14.61 -5.60
C LEU A 77 8.77 -15.10 -4.20
N VAL A 78 8.55 -16.37 -3.95
CA VAL A 78 8.86 -16.99 -2.66
C VAL A 78 9.89 -18.08 -2.87
N ASP A 79 10.95 -18.08 -2.05
CA ASP A 79 11.96 -19.14 -2.08
C ASP A 79 11.45 -20.35 -1.29
N THR A 80 11.53 -21.51 -1.92
CA THR A 80 11.14 -22.80 -1.32
C THR A 80 12.33 -23.77 -1.40
N GLU A 81 12.20 -24.90 -0.71
CA GLU A 81 13.24 -25.96 -0.78
C GLU A 81 13.49 -26.46 -2.19
N ASP A 82 12.47 -26.44 -3.04
CA ASP A 82 12.54 -26.92 -4.41
C ASP A 82 12.87 -25.81 -5.43
N GLY A 83 13.26 -24.62 -4.96
CA GLY A 83 13.55 -23.46 -5.78
C GLY A 83 12.60 -22.30 -5.51
N SER A 84 12.47 -21.40 -6.47
CA SER A 84 11.59 -20.23 -6.34
C SER A 84 10.25 -20.48 -7.02
N MET A 85 9.16 -20.03 -6.41
CA MET A 85 7.83 -20.10 -7.00
C MET A 85 7.09 -18.80 -6.80
N TYR A 86 6.16 -18.49 -7.71
CA TYR A 86 5.28 -17.32 -7.56
C TYR A 86 4.05 -17.71 -6.75
N THR A 87 3.64 -16.80 -5.89
CA THR A 87 2.35 -16.84 -5.20
C THR A 87 1.72 -15.45 -5.28
N THR A 88 0.46 -15.34 -4.94
CA THR A 88 -0.21 -14.04 -4.85
C THR A 88 -0.45 -13.68 -3.40
N ILE A 89 -0.22 -12.42 -3.09
CA ILE A 89 -0.42 -11.87 -1.74
C ILE A 89 -1.34 -10.67 -1.87
N PRO A 90 -2.39 -10.56 -1.04
CA PRO A 90 -3.25 -9.39 -1.09
C PRO A 90 -2.51 -8.15 -0.61
N VAL A 91 -2.74 -7.04 -1.31
CA VAL A 91 -2.27 -5.72 -0.92
C VAL A 91 -3.49 -4.82 -0.86
N ALA A 92 -3.69 -4.15 0.26
CA ALA A 92 -4.76 -3.17 0.40
C ALA A 92 -4.20 -1.78 0.13
N LEU A 93 -4.88 -1.04 -0.71
CA LEU A 93 -4.62 0.39 -0.93
C LEU A 93 -5.86 1.15 -0.53
N LEU A 94 -5.70 1.99 0.49
CA LEU A 94 -6.78 2.80 1.03
C LEU A 94 -6.45 4.28 0.80
N TYR A 95 -7.45 5.10 0.58
CA TYR A 95 -7.24 6.53 0.58
C TYR A 95 -8.47 7.28 1.09
N ASN A 96 -8.23 8.46 1.61
CA ASN A 96 -9.25 9.43 1.97
C ASN A 96 -8.71 10.82 1.62
N GLU A 97 -9.35 11.88 2.13
CA GLU A 97 -8.92 13.26 1.87
C GLU A 97 -7.53 13.59 2.45
N LYS A 98 -7.03 12.78 3.38
CA LYS A 98 -5.77 13.06 4.09
C LYS A 98 -4.56 12.37 3.48
N CYS A 99 -4.72 11.14 2.99
CA CYS A 99 -3.54 10.32 2.66
C CYS A 99 -3.90 9.07 1.87
N ILE A 100 -2.84 8.38 1.46
CA ILE A 100 -2.89 7.01 0.93
C ILE A 100 -2.29 6.09 1.98
N VAL A 101 -2.88 4.92 2.19
CA VAL A 101 -2.32 3.87 3.06
C VAL A 101 -2.19 2.59 2.24
N SER A 102 -1.02 1.96 2.27
CA SER A 102 -0.83 0.63 1.70
C SER A 102 -0.57 -0.35 2.84
N VAL A 103 -1.22 -1.52 2.78
CA VAL A 103 -1.09 -2.56 3.82
C VAL A 103 -0.84 -3.90 3.16
N SER A 104 0.20 -4.60 3.62
CA SER A 104 0.50 -5.95 3.17
C SER A 104 1.30 -6.69 4.24
N LEU A 105 1.34 -8.02 4.13
CA LEU A 105 2.17 -8.84 5.02
C LEU A 105 3.65 -8.76 4.68
N TYR A 106 3.95 -8.49 3.41
CA TYR A 106 5.32 -8.48 2.90
C TYR A 106 5.59 -7.23 2.08
N SER A 107 6.85 -6.89 1.93
CA SER A 107 7.28 -5.81 1.06
C SER A 107 6.85 -6.11 -0.39
N ASN A 108 6.27 -5.13 -1.06
CA ASN A 108 5.73 -5.30 -2.40
C ASN A 108 6.67 -4.70 -3.44
N PRO A 109 7.06 -5.45 -4.50
CA PRO A 109 8.02 -4.96 -5.49
C PRO A 109 7.56 -3.71 -6.24
N VAL A 110 6.26 -3.59 -6.53
CA VAL A 110 5.72 -2.41 -7.22
C VAL A 110 5.82 -1.18 -6.33
N LEU A 111 5.41 -1.31 -5.06
CA LEU A 111 5.49 -0.20 -4.10
C LEU A 111 6.94 0.19 -3.83
N GLN A 112 7.86 -0.78 -3.78
CA GLN A 112 9.28 -0.48 -3.67
C GLN A 112 9.79 0.33 -4.86
N GLY A 113 9.32 -0.01 -6.07
CA GLY A 113 9.65 0.76 -7.27
C GLY A 113 9.18 2.20 -7.17
N PHE A 114 8.02 2.43 -6.55
CA PHE A 114 7.49 3.78 -6.34
C PHE A 114 8.39 4.57 -5.36
N MET A 115 8.75 3.97 -4.22
CA MET A 115 9.60 4.67 -3.25
C MET A 115 11.01 4.92 -3.78
N LEU A 116 11.47 4.14 -4.75
CA LEU A 116 12.75 4.34 -5.42
C LEU A 116 12.66 5.27 -6.63
N ASN A 117 11.48 5.84 -6.88
CA ASN A 117 11.22 6.77 -7.98
C ASN A 117 11.50 6.18 -9.37
N ARG A 118 11.28 4.87 -9.53
CA ARG A 118 11.40 4.20 -10.84
C ARG A 118 10.26 4.60 -11.78
N LYS A 119 9.18 5.13 -11.23
CA LYS A 119 8.06 5.69 -11.96
C LYS A 119 7.67 7.01 -11.30
N ARG A 120 7.27 7.99 -12.11
CA ARG A 120 6.89 9.31 -11.60
C ARG A 120 5.46 9.25 -11.05
N ILE A 121 5.35 9.09 -9.74
CA ILE A 121 4.09 8.91 -9.00
C ILE A 121 3.98 9.98 -7.91
N SER A 122 2.79 10.57 -7.74
CA SER A 122 2.54 11.52 -6.67
C SER A 122 1.75 10.88 -5.53
N THR A 123 2.20 11.05 -4.30
CA THR A 123 1.45 10.63 -3.11
C THR A 123 0.21 11.49 -2.89
N LYS A 124 0.15 12.66 -3.53
CA LYS A 124 -0.96 13.62 -3.41
C LYS A 124 -2.09 13.34 -4.39
N LYS A 125 -1.95 12.34 -5.25
CA LYS A 125 -2.93 11.96 -6.26
C LYS A 125 -3.30 10.48 -6.09
N PRO A 126 -4.20 10.17 -5.15
CA PRO A 126 -4.49 8.76 -4.80
C PRO A 126 -5.00 7.93 -5.97
N THR A 127 -5.88 8.47 -6.78
CA THR A 127 -6.45 7.72 -7.90
C THR A 127 -5.38 7.33 -8.92
N GLU A 128 -4.47 8.23 -9.24
CA GLU A 128 -3.35 7.95 -10.15
C GLU A 128 -2.37 6.96 -9.53
N PHE A 129 -2.09 7.09 -8.23
CA PHE A 129 -1.22 6.18 -7.49
C PHE A 129 -1.75 4.74 -7.56
N ILE A 130 -3.04 4.57 -7.26
CA ILE A 130 -3.68 3.25 -7.26
C ILE A 130 -3.76 2.66 -8.67
N LEU A 131 -4.14 3.48 -9.66
CA LEU A 131 -4.18 3.03 -11.04
C LEU A 131 -2.81 2.55 -11.52
N ASN A 132 -1.76 3.30 -11.22
CA ASN A 132 -0.39 2.90 -11.59
C ASN A 132 0.05 1.63 -10.86
N PHE A 133 -0.35 1.49 -9.59
CA PHE A 133 -0.08 0.25 -8.86
C PHE A 133 -0.73 -0.95 -9.56
N MET A 134 -1.99 -0.82 -9.95
CA MET A 134 -2.71 -1.88 -10.64
C MET A 134 -2.08 -2.23 -11.99
N LEU A 135 -1.72 -1.20 -12.78
CA LEU A 135 -1.09 -1.40 -14.09
C LEU A 135 0.28 -2.09 -13.97
N GLU A 136 1.10 -1.67 -13.03
CA GLU A 136 2.41 -2.28 -12.82
C GLU A 136 2.27 -3.72 -12.28
N THR A 137 1.26 -3.96 -11.45
CA THR A 137 0.96 -5.30 -10.92
C THR A 137 0.54 -6.25 -12.05
N VAL A 138 -0.32 -5.81 -12.96
CA VAL A 138 -0.74 -6.62 -14.11
C VAL A 138 0.45 -6.99 -14.98
N LYS A 139 1.39 -6.08 -15.19
CA LYS A 139 2.61 -6.35 -15.96
C LYS A 139 3.45 -7.47 -15.35
N ARG A 140 3.42 -7.64 -14.02
CA ARG A 140 4.19 -8.68 -13.34
C ARG A 140 3.60 -10.07 -13.51
N PHE A 141 2.33 -10.18 -13.88
CA PHE A 141 1.70 -11.46 -14.22
C PHE A 141 2.02 -11.92 -15.65
N SER A 142 2.59 -11.06 -16.44
CA SER A 142 2.88 -11.33 -17.87
C SER A 142 4.28 -11.92 -18.06
#